data_7b503ba98aea4cd0a02a51458d60bd7e
#
_entry.id   7b503ba98aea4cd0a02a51458d60bd7e
#
_cell.length_a   1.000
_cell.length_b   1.000
_cell.length_c   1.000
_cell.angle_alpha   90.00
_cell.angle_beta   90.00
_cell.angle_gamma   90.00
#
_symmetry.space_group_name_H-M   'P 1'
#
loop_
_entity.id
_entity.type
_entity.pdbx_description
1 polymer ?
#
loop_
_entity_poly.entity_id
_entity_poly.type
_entity_poly.pdbx_seq_one_letter_code
_entity_poly.pdbx_strand_id
1 'polypeptide(L)'
;MKTANSEKLKSNIYPKDIFDKLEFSKVLDLLLAKCRSSLGQKLAQKTNIEINPSVIEKKLRQTHEFKQMLQFEAAEFPSENYLDLDEELKLLNVDNAVLTEQQIFRVYLVLQTVSAIV
;
A
#
# COMPACT_ATOMS: atom_id res chain seq x y z
N MET A 1 -16.19 -5.63 10.23
CA MET A 1 -16.75 -4.37 10.74
C MET A 1 -16.11 -3.10 10.14
N LYS A 2 -15.40 -3.14 9.01
CA LYS A 2 -14.72 -1.95 8.40
C LYS A 2 -15.46 -1.34 7.19
N THR A 3 -16.48 -1.98 6.66
CA THR A 3 -17.23 -1.51 5.47
C THR A 3 -18.29 -0.45 5.76
N ALA A 4 -18.94 -0.50 6.91
CA ALA A 4 -20.02 0.43 7.27
C ALA A 4 -19.55 1.89 7.48
N ASN A 5 -18.28 2.11 7.87
CA ASN A 5 -17.76 3.45 8.13
C ASN A 5 -17.37 4.17 6.83
N SER A 6 -16.93 3.42 5.82
CA SER A 6 -16.57 3.94 4.49
C SER A 6 -17.81 4.39 3.70
N GLU A 7 -18.92 3.68 3.82
CA GLU A 7 -20.20 4.07 3.17
C GLU A 7 -20.85 5.28 3.85
N LYS A 8 -20.75 5.38 5.18
CA LYS A 8 -21.26 6.53 5.93
C LYS A 8 -20.50 7.83 5.62
N LEU A 9 -19.20 7.74 5.32
CA LEU A 9 -18.37 8.88 4.89
C LEU A 9 -18.76 9.40 3.50
N LYS A 10 -19.06 8.50 2.56
CA LYS A 10 -19.50 8.87 1.20
C LYS A 10 -20.86 9.60 1.22
N SER A 11 -21.69 9.36 2.21
CA SER A 11 -23.02 10.00 2.33
C SER A 11 -22.98 11.49 2.76
N ASN A 12 -21.86 11.93 3.35
CA ASN A 12 -21.70 13.30 3.86
C ASN A 12 -20.86 14.22 2.95
N ILE A 13 -20.41 13.72 1.80
CA ILE A 13 -19.62 14.50 0.85
C ILE A 13 -20.56 15.14 -0.17
N TYR A 14 -20.45 16.47 -0.31
CA TYR A 14 -21.21 17.23 -1.28
C TYR A 14 -20.27 18.07 -2.16
N PRO A 15 -20.54 18.15 -3.47
CA PRO A 15 -21.55 17.43 -4.24
C PRO A 15 -21.23 15.93 -4.38
N LYS A 16 -22.24 15.10 -4.62
CA LYS A 16 -22.06 13.63 -4.73
C LYS A 16 -21.14 13.19 -5.85
N ASP A 17 -21.03 14.02 -6.90
CA ASP A 17 -20.21 13.84 -8.09
C ASP A 17 -18.80 14.48 -7.98
N ILE A 18 -18.36 14.81 -6.77
CA ILE A 18 -17.08 15.50 -6.53
C ILE A 18 -15.89 14.70 -7.06
N PHE A 19 -15.91 13.39 -6.96
CA PHE A 19 -14.83 12.53 -7.46
C PHE A 19 -14.68 12.62 -8.97
N ASP A 20 -15.82 12.68 -9.68
CA ASP A 20 -15.83 12.81 -11.14
C ASP A 20 -15.41 14.23 -11.57
N LYS A 21 -15.89 15.25 -10.86
CA LYS A 21 -15.51 16.66 -11.12
C LYS A 21 -14.04 16.94 -10.86
N LEU A 22 -13.44 16.30 -9.87
CA LEU A 22 -12.02 16.40 -9.56
C LEU A 22 -11.17 15.44 -10.41
N GLU A 23 -11.78 14.66 -11.30
CA GLU A 23 -11.09 13.63 -12.08
C GLU A 23 -10.23 12.70 -11.21
N PHE A 24 -10.71 12.39 -10.00
CA PHE A 24 -9.95 11.63 -9.01
C PHE A 24 -9.54 10.25 -9.52
N SER A 25 -10.34 9.64 -10.38
CA SER A 25 -10.00 8.38 -11.05
C SER A 25 -8.70 8.48 -11.83
N LYS A 26 -8.48 9.57 -12.56
CA LYS A 26 -7.23 9.80 -13.32
C LYS A 26 -6.02 9.92 -12.39
N VAL A 27 -6.17 10.61 -11.26
CA VAL A 27 -5.12 10.70 -10.25
C VAL A 27 -4.80 9.33 -9.65
N LEU A 28 -5.84 8.54 -9.37
CA LEU A 28 -5.69 7.19 -8.87
C LEU A 28 -4.98 6.28 -9.88
N ASP A 29 -5.35 6.36 -11.16
CA ASP A 29 -4.71 5.60 -12.23
C ASP A 29 -3.21 5.94 -12.36
N LEU A 30 -2.85 7.22 -12.24
CA LEU A 30 -1.45 7.65 -12.22
C LEU A 30 -0.70 7.08 -10.99
N LEU A 31 -1.34 7.05 -9.83
CA LEU A 31 -0.78 6.46 -8.62
C LEU A 31 -0.58 4.95 -8.78
N LEU A 32 -1.57 4.25 -9.31
CA LEU A 32 -1.50 2.80 -9.56
C LEU A 32 -0.39 2.45 -10.53
N ALA A 33 -0.19 3.26 -11.58
CA ALA A 33 0.89 3.08 -12.54
C ALA A 33 2.30 3.25 -11.91
N LYS A 34 2.40 3.96 -10.78
CA LYS A 34 3.66 4.14 -10.03
C LYS A 34 3.88 3.08 -8.95
N CYS A 35 2.87 2.29 -8.63
CA CYS A 35 3.01 1.22 -7.66
C CYS A 35 3.88 0.09 -8.23
N ARG A 36 4.90 -0.33 -7.46
CA ARG A 36 5.84 -1.38 -7.86
C ARG A 36 5.42 -2.79 -7.46
N SER A 37 4.39 -2.91 -6.62
CA SER A 37 3.89 -4.20 -6.15
C SER A 37 2.38 -4.30 -6.25
N SER A 38 1.86 -5.52 -6.38
CA SER A 38 0.43 -5.80 -6.32
C SER A 38 -0.19 -5.40 -4.98
N LEU A 39 0.57 -5.54 -3.90
CA LEU A 39 0.15 -5.10 -2.57
C LEU A 39 0.01 -3.57 -2.50
N GLY A 40 0.98 -2.83 -3.07
CA GLY A 40 0.92 -1.38 -3.19
C GLY A 40 -0.30 -0.93 -4.01
N GLN A 41 -0.57 -1.59 -5.12
CA GLN A 41 -1.77 -1.33 -5.94
C GLN A 41 -3.07 -1.58 -5.15
N LYS A 42 -3.18 -2.70 -4.44
CA LYS A 42 -4.33 -3.01 -3.57
C LYS A 42 -4.54 -1.95 -2.49
N LEU A 43 -3.46 -1.42 -1.92
CA LEU A 43 -3.53 -0.34 -0.92
C LEU A 43 -3.93 1.00 -1.55
N ALA A 44 -3.36 1.35 -2.69
CA ALA A 44 -3.70 2.58 -3.42
C ALA A 44 -5.18 2.59 -3.85
N GLN A 45 -5.72 1.47 -4.33
CA GLN A 45 -7.13 1.33 -4.68
C GLN A 45 -8.09 1.55 -3.51
N LYS A 46 -7.63 1.32 -2.27
CA LYS A 46 -8.41 1.55 -1.04
C LYS A 46 -8.34 2.99 -0.55
N THR A 47 -7.66 3.88 -1.29
CA THR A 47 -7.54 5.29 -0.92
C THR A 47 -8.92 5.95 -0.95
N ASN A 48 -9.30 6.55 0.15
CA ASN A 48 -10.56 7.26 0.32
C ASN A 48 -10.30 8.65 0.92
N ILE A 49 -11.30 9.53 0.84
CA ILE A 49 -11.26 10.81 1.52
C ILE A 49 -11.16 10.57 3.04
N GLU A 50 -10.20 11.23 3.64
CA GLU A 50 -10.02 11.30 5.10
C GLU A 50 -10.49 12.67 5.59
N ILE A 51 -11.23 12.69 6.68
CA ILE A 51 -11.77 13.92 7.27
C ILE A 51 -11.21 14.23 8.67
N ASN A 52 -10.49 13.28 9.26
CA ASN A 52 -9.88 13.49 10.57
C ASN A 52 -8.53 14.23 10.40
N PRO A 53 -8.42 15.48 10.93
CA PRO A 53 -7.21 16.28 10.76
C PRO A 53 -5.94 15.58 11.26
N SER A 54 -5.99 14.94 12.43
CA SER A 54 -4.83 14.25 13.01
C SER A 54 -4.34 13.10 12.13
N VAL A 55 -5.28 12.37 11.49
CA VAL A 55 -4.93 11.28 10.56
C VAL A 55 -4.33 11.84 9.27
N ILE A 56 -4.89 12.95 8.77
CA ILE A 56 -4.39 13.64 7.57
C ILE A 56 -2.96 14.13 7.82
N GLU A 57 -2.71 14.85 8.92
CA GLU A 57 -1.38 15.34 9.27
C GLU A 57 -0.36 14.21 9.41
N LYS A 58 -0.75 13.13 10.08
CA LYS A 58 0.13 11.96 10.23
C LYS A 58 0.53 11.37 8.87
N LYS A 59 -0.45 11.17 7.97
CA LYS A 59 -0.19 10.61 6.63
C LYS A 59 0.66 11.54 5.78
N LEU A 60 0.39 12.86 5.81
CA LEU A 60 1.18 13.85 5.09
C LEU A 60 2.61 13.90 5.59
N ARG A 61 2.82 13.86 6.91
CA ARG A 61 4.15 13.83 7.51
C ARG A 61 4.92 12.58 7.11
N GLN A 62 4.32 11.41 7.20
CA GLN A 62 4.94 10.15 6.77
C GLN A 62 5.36 10.19 5.29
N THR A 63 4.49 10.72 4.44
CA THR A 63 4.79 10.88 3.01
C THR A 63 5.94 11.88 2.78
N HIS A 64 5.96 12.96 3.52
CA HIS A 64 7.01 13.97 3.43
C HIS A 64 8.36 13.43 3.90
N GLU A 65 8.41 12.77 5.05
CA GLU A 65 9.61 12.12 5.60
C GLU A 65 10.18 11.08 4.62
N PHE A 66 9.33 10.22 4.07
CA PHE A 66 9.75 9.24 3.09
C PHE A 66 10.28 9.89 1.80
N LYS A 67 9.61 10.96 1.33
CA LYS A 67 10.09 11.75 0.18
C LYS A 67 11.46 12.35 0.44
N GLN A 68 11.69 12.91 1.64
CA GLN A 68 13.00 13.47 2.01
C GLN A 68 14.07 12.39 2.04
N MET A 69 13.79 11.24 2.62
CA MET A 69 14.69 10.09 2.63
C MET A 69 15.12 9.69 1.20
N LEU A 70 14.17 9.58 0.27
CA LEU A 70 14.45 9.23 -1.12
C LEU A 70 15.24 10.32 -1.87
N GLN A 71 15.14 11.59 -1.48
CA GLN A 71 15.78 12.70 -2.17
C GLN A 71 17.17 13.04 -1.64
N PHE A 72 17.40 12.89 -0.35
CA PHE A 72 18.59 13.41 0.34
C PHE A 72 19.49 12.32 0.93
N GLU A 73 18.93 11.18 1.27
CA GLU A 73 19.71 10.04 1.69
C GLU A 73 20.04 9.22 0.44
N ALA A 74 21.30 9.30 0.01
CA ALA A 74 21.83 8.55 -1.13
C ALA A 74 21.87 7.03 -0.90
N ALA A 75 21.28 6.54 0.19
CA ALA A 75 21.06 5.14 0.42
C ALA A 75 20.10 4.62 -0.65
N GLU A 76 20.53 3.65 -1.40
CA GLU A 76 19.70 2.95 -2.39
C GLU A 76 18.56 2.25 -1.65
N PHE A 77 17.41 2.96 -1.53
CA PHE A 77 16.22 2.33 -0.99
C PHE A 77 15.83 1.16 -1.90
N PRO A 78 15.75 -0.06 -1.37
CA PRO A 78 15.45 -1.22 -2.20
C PRO A 78 14.15 -1.01 -2.95
N SER A 79 14.18 -1.14 -4.26
CA SER A 79 13.05 -0.85 -5.13
C SER A 79 12.42 -2.09 -5.74
N GLU A 80 12.94 -3.27 -5.43
CA GLU A 80 12.57 -4.54 -6.04
C GLU A 80 12.10 -5.58 -5.01
N ASN A 81 11.51 -6.65 -5.51
CA ASN A 81 11.09 -7.81 -4.72
C ASN A 81 10.02 -7.56 -3.64
N TYR A 82 9.13 -6.57 -3.87
CA TYR A 82 7.93 -6.38 -3.05
C TYR A 82 6.83 -7.36 -3.47
N LEU A 83 7.08 -8.65 -3.25
CA LEU A 83 6.17 -9.72 -3.64
C LEU A 83 5.02 -9.82 -2.62
N ASP A 84 3.84 -10.17 -3.12
CA ASP A 84 2.71 -10.52 -2.26
C ASP A 84 2.91 -11.97 -1.78
N LEU A 85 3.08 -12.15 -0.49
CA LEU A 85 3.29 -13.45 0.17
C LEU A 85 2.04 -13.95 0.90
N ASP A 86 0.87 -13.41 0.60
CA ASP A 86 -0.38 -13.73 1.33
C ASP A 86 -0.71 -15.24 1.27
N GLU A 87 -0.42 -15.90 0.15
CA GLU A 87 -0.63 -17.34 -0.02
C GLU A 87 0.39 -18.17 0.77
N GLU A 88 1.66 -17.80 0.70
CA GLU A 88 2.73 -18.46 1.44
C GLU A 88 2.53 -18.34 2.96
N LEU A 89 2.17 -17.15 3.43
CA LEU A 89 1.90 -16.91 4.84
C LEU A 89 0.67 -17.67 5.35
N LYS A 90 -0.38 -17.81 4.54
CA LYS A 90 -1.54 -18.64 4.87
C LYS A 90 -1.15 -20.10 4.97
N LEU A 91 -0.34 -20.59 4.03
CA LEU A 91 0.11 -21.97 4.00
C LEU A 91 0.96 -22.31 5.23
N LEU A 92 1.83 -21.40 5.67
CA LEU A 92 2.66 -21.57 6.87
C LEU A 92 1.85 -21.69 8.18
N ASN A 93 0.59 -21.23 8.18
CA ASN A 93 -0.30 -21.39 9.34
C ASN A 93 -1.07 -22.74 9.34
N VAL A 94 -0.85 -23.60 8.37
CA VAL A 94 -1.47 -24.91 8.28
C VAL A 94 -0.50 -25.98 8.80
N ASP A 95 -0.93 -26.76 9.76
CA ASP A 95 -0.11 -27.85 10.31
C ASP A 95 0.33 -28.84 9.23
N ASN A 96 1.60 -29.19 9.23
CA ASN A 96 2.24 -30.11 8.26
C ASN A 96 2.21 -29.64 6.81
N ALA A 97 1.88 -28.37 6.55
CA ALA A 97 2.03 -27.81 5.21
C ALA A 97 3.52 -27.61 4.86
N VAL A 98 3.85 -27.82 3.60
CA VAL A 98 5.21 -27.66 3.09
C VAL A 98 5.19 -26.65 1.96
N LEU A 99 6.08 -25.68 2.03
CA LEU A 99 6.31 -24.74 0.93
C LEU A 99 7.10 -25.44 -0.19
N THR A 100 6.74 -25.13 -1.42
CA THR A 100 7.54 -25.51 -2.59
C THR A 100 8.85 -24.73 -2.63
N GLU A 101 9.81 -25.20 -3.39
CA GLU A 101 11.09 -24.51 -3.60
C GLU A 101 10.88 -23.06 -4.09
N GLN A 102 9.97 -22.86 -5.04
CA GLN A 102 9.64 -21.53 -5.57
C GLN A 102 9.04 -20.61 -4.50
N GLN A 103 8.17 -21.13 -3.65
CA GLN A 103 7.57 -20.37 -2.56
C GLN A 103 8.63 -19.96 -1.51
N ILE A 104 9.53 -20.88 -1.16
CA ILE A 104 10.66 -20.58 -0.27
C ILE A 104 11.55 -19.48 -0.88
N PHE A 105 11.84 -19.55 -2.16
CA PHE A 105 12.64 -18.54 -2.84
C PHE A 105 11.96 -17.16 -2.85
N ARG A 106 10.66 -17.09 -3.05
CA ARG A 106 9.88 -15.85 -2.96
C ARG A 106 9.95 -15.23 -1.55
N VAL A 107 9.79 -16.04 -0.51
CA VAL A 107 9.94 -15.62 0.89
C VAL A 107 11.35 -15.07 1.13
N TYR A 108 12.39 -15.79 0.66
CA TYR A 108 13.78 -15.35 0.77
C TYR A 108 14.00 -13.96 0.14
N LEU A 109 13.51 -13.72 -1.08
CA LEU A 109 13.66 -12.44 -1.77
C LEU A 109 13.00 -11.28 -0.98
N VAL A 110 11.81 -11.50 -0.43
CA VAL A 110 11.14 -10.48 0.39
C VAL A 110 11.89 -10.22 1.68
N LEU A 111 12.38 -11.26 2.36
CA LEU A 111 13.18 -11.11 3.58
C LEU A 111 14.48 -10.36 3.32
N GLN A 112 15.14 -10.61 2.19
CA GLN A 112 16.32 -9.88 1.76
C GLN A 112 16.02 -8.38 1.58
N THR A 113 14.91 -8.06 0.93
CA THR A 113 14.46 -6.67 0.75
C THR A 113 14.15 -6.00 2.08
N VAL A 114 13.44 -6.68 2.98
CA VAL A 114 13.13 -6.16 4.32
C VAL A 114 14.41 -5.94 5.13
N SER A 115 15.36 -6.87 5.07
CA SER A 115 16.66 -6.73 5.75
C SER A 115 17.49 -5.55 5.24
N ALA A 116 17.31 -5.16 3.98
CA ALA A 116 17.99 -4.00 3.41
C ALA A 116 17.35 -2.65 3.80
N ILE A 117 16.11 -2.67 4.31
CA ILE A 117 15.40 -1.47 4.78
C ILE A 117 15.70 -1.18 6.27
N VAL A 118 15.98 -2.21 7.05
CA VAL A 118 16.20 -2.14 8.51
C VAL A 118 17.66 -1.90 8.82
#